data_750a1c463d75f1570d7b6b70d15a3368
#
_entry.id   750a1c463d75f1570d7b6b70d15a3368
#
_cell.length_a   1.000
_cell.length_b   1.000
_cell.length_c   1.000
_cell.angle_alpha   90.00
_cell.angle_beta   90.00
_cell.angle_gamma   90.00
#
_symmetry.space_group_name_H-M   'P 1'
#
loop_
_entity.id
_entity.type
_entity.pdbx_description
1 polymer ?
#
loop_
_entity_poly.entity_id
_entity_poly.type
_entity_poly.pdbx_seq_one_letter_code
_entity_poly.pdbx_strand_id
1 'polypeptide(L)'
;MIGKGISFNKRVGNIISEEAVEKTFIVDSPEITERFVQLIKEVPINHLDLTNKIIKDAESELNVTFDELTYLGLADHINYAISRYKSGHQIKNALLLEIKKFYPKEFNAAKNSVKTISYYENVKLLEDEAGFIALHFVNGQQEGIINNTLITTEVLKKVLLILEDTLSIKLDEESLNYLRFITHLRFFIERINSEGAREKEEPDMIEQVFKLYPKAYASVQIISDYIQETLNCTVYAEELMYLTLHVQRLIK
;
A
#
# COMPACT_ATOMS: atom_id res chain seq x y z
N MET A 1 -6.04 5.29 -26.03
CA MET A 1 -6.21 6.74 -26.06
C MET A 1 -7.57 7.11 -25.48
N ILE A 2 -7.62 8.09 -24.62
CA ILE A 2 -8.86 8.63 -24.03
C ILE A 2 -8.93 10.10 -24.37
N GLY A 3 -10.14 10.61 -24.68
CA GLY A 3 -10.39 12.03 -24.95
C GLY A 3 -11.89 12.28 -25.07
N LYS A 4 -12.32 13.48 -24.69
CA LYS A 4 -13.74 13.87 -24.69
C LYS A 4 -14.31 13.87 -26.11
N GLY A 5 -15.28 13.00 -26.36
CA GLY A 5 -15.90 12.89 -27.68
C GLY A 5 -15.01 12.28 -28.77
N ILE A 6 -13.88 11.65 -28.42
CA ILE A 6 -12.86 11.12 -29.35
C ILE A 6 -13.42 10.13 -30.37
N SER A 7 -14.47 9.38 -30.01
CA SER A 7 -15.15 8.44 -30.89
C SER A 7 -16.46 8.96 -31.50
N PHE A 8 -16.85 10.19 -31.17
CA PHE A 8 -18.10 10.74 -31.69
C PHE A 8 -18.03 10.95 -33.20
N ASN A 9 -18.95 10.35 -33.94
CA ASN A 9 -18.98 10.34 -35.42
C ASN A 9 -17.74 9.69 -36.09
N LYS A 10 -16.97 8.87 -35.36
CA LYS A 10 -15.81 8.13 -35.89
C LYS A 10 -16.14 6.64 -36.03
N ARG A 11 -15.56 6.00 -37.04
CA ARG A 11 -15.60 4.54 -37.24
C ARG A 11 -14.20 3.96 -37.11
N VAL A 12 -14.11 2.65 -36.91
CA VAL A 12 -12.84 1.93 -36.89
C VAL A 12 -12.05 2.25 -38.18
N GLY A 13 -10.79 2.68 -38.02
CA GLY A 13 -9.93 3.11 -39.13
C GLY A 13 -9.93 4.62 -39.40
N ASN A 14 -10.76 5.43 -38.72
CA ASN A 14 -10.67 6.87 -38.85
C ASN A 14 -9.50 7.45 -38.04
N ILE A 15 -8.86 8.48 -38.59
CA ILE A 15 -7.78 9.20 -37.93
C ILE A 15 -8.37 10.05 -36.81
N ILE A 16 -7.75 9.99 -35.63
CA ILE A 16 -8.05 10.81 -34.47
C ILE A 16 -7.01 11.94 -34.45
N SER A 17 -7.48 13.21 -34.30
CA SER A 17 -6.55 14.33 -34.14
C SER A 17 -5.89 14.27 -32.77
N GLU A 18 -4.59 14.55 -32.69
CA GLU A 18 -3.86 14.58 -31.43
C GLU A 18 -4.44 15.55 -30.41
N GLU A 19 -5.00 16.66 -30.89
CA GLU A 19 -5.68 17.67 -30.05
C GLU A 19 -6.92 17.15 -29.31
N ALA A 20 -7.55 16.08 -29.83
CA ALA A 20 -8.70 15.44 -29.20
C ALA A 20 -8.28 14.34 -28.18
N VAL A 21 -6.99 14.01 -28.11
CA VAL A 21 -6.47 12.99 -27.21
C VAL A 21 -6.04 13.64 -25.89
N GLU A 22 -6.77 13.39 -24.82
CA GLU A 22 -6.43 13.87 -23.48
C GLU A 22 -5.37 13.00 -22.82
N LYS A 23 -5.41 11.68 -23.06
CA LYS A 23 -4.43 10.75 -22.53
C LYS A 23 -4.22 9.55 -23.46
N THR A 24 -2.94 9.17 -23.64
CA THR A 24 -2.52 7.95 -24.32
C THR A 24 -1.95 7.00 -23.29
N PHE A 25 -2.41 5.75 -23.31
CA PHE A 25 -1.84 4.67 -22.53
C PHE A 25 -1.05 3.77 -23.49
N ILE A 26 0.20 3.54 -23.15
CA ILE A 26 1.07 2.57 -23.85
C ILE A 26 1.13 1.36 -22.93
N VAL A 27 0.55 0.25 -23.39
CA VAL A 27 0.45 -0.95 -22.57
C VAL A 27 1.26 -2.05 -23.27
N ASP A 28 2.32 -2.46 -22.62
CA ASP A 28 3.28 -3.41 -23.19
C ASP A 28 2.87 -4.89 -22.99
N SER A 29 1.80 -5.16 -22.22
CA SER A 29 1.32 -6.51 -21.92
C SER A 29 -0.14 -6.70 -22.35
N PRO A 30 -0.46 -7.81 -23.02
CA PRO A 30 -1.85 -8.16 -23.36
C PRO A 30 -2.78 -8.25 -22.16
N GLU A 31 -2.29 -8.75 -21.01
CA GLU A 31 -3.06 -8.91 -19.78
C GLU A 31 -3.46 -7.55 -19.18
N ILE A 32 -2.54 -6.58 -19.21
CA ILE A 32 -2.81 -5.21 -18.75
C ILE A 32 -3.80 -4.55 -19.71
N THR A 33 -3.69 -4.80 -21.00
CA THR A 33 -4.63 -4.28 -22.02
C THR A 33 -6.06 -4.78 -21.76
N GLU A 34 -6.25 -6.07 -21.45
CA GLU A 34 -7.55 -6.63 -21.14
C GLU A 34 -8.17 -6.00 -19.88
N ARG A 35 -7.38 -5.88 -18.82
CA ARG A 35 -7.80 -5.21 -17.57
C ARG A 35 -8.21 -3.76 -17.81
N PHE A 36 -7.44 -3.04 -18.62
CA PHE A 36 -7.74 -1.67 -18.99
C PHE A 36 -9.06 -1.55 -19.77
N VAL A 37 -9.28 -2.42 -20.76
CA VAL A 37 -10.52 -2.45 -21.53
C VAL A 37 -11.72 -2.78 -20.65
N GLN A 38 -11.57 -3.67 -19.70
CA GLN A 38 -12.62 -4.02 -18.75
C GLN A 38 -12.92 -2.83 -17.82
N LEU A 39 -11.90 -2.21 -17.24
CA LEU A 39 -12.05 -1.05 -16.36
C LEU A 39 -12.80 0.10 -17.06
N ILE A 40 -12.43 0.43 -18.33
CA ILE A 40 -13.11 1.51 -19.08
C ILE A 40 -14.59 1.21 -19.34
N LYS A 41 -14.98 -0.07 -19.41
CA LYS A 41 -16.38 -0.46 -19.57
C LYS A 41 -17.18 -0.30 -18.29
N GLU A 42 -16.54 -0.48 -17.12
CA GLU A 42 -17.19 -0.52 -15.81
C GLU A 42 -17.13 0.83 -15.08
N VAL A 43 -16.07 1.62 -15.32
CA VAL A 43 -15.85 2.90 -14.65
C VAL A 43 -16.46 4.05 -15.47
N PRO A 44 -17.34 4.86 -14.90
CA PRO A 44 -17.88 6.04 -15.56
C PRO A 44 -16.79 7.02 -16.01
N ILE A 45 -16.97 7.67 -17.15
CA ILE A 45 -15.96 8.56 -17.73
C ILE A 45 -15.59 9.72 -16.82
N ASN A 46 -16.56 10.26 -16.06
CA ASN A 46 -16.30 11.30 -15.08
C ASN A 46 -15.40 10.85 -13.93
N HIS A 47 -15.45 9.56 -13.55
CA HIS A 47 -14.51 9.01 -12.55
C HIS A 47 -13.11 8.82 -13.12
N LEU A 48 -12.98 8.49 -14.42
CA LEU A 48 -11.69 8.45 -15.09
C LEU A 48 -11.05 9.84 -15.18
N ASP A 49 -11.84 10.87 -15.55
CA ASP A 49 -11.39 12.26 -15.59
C ASP A 49 -10.98 12.76 -14.20
N LEU A 50 -11.78 12.42 -13.18
CA LEU A 50 -11.48 12.74 -11.79
C LEU A 50 -10.19 12.08 -11.32
N THR A 51 -9.98 10.80 -11.66
CA THR A 51 -8.75 10.09 -11.36
C THR A 51 -7.54 10.74 -12.04
N ASN A 52 -7.67 11.13 -13.31
CA ASN A 52 -6.59 11.81 -14.03
C ASN A 52 -6.20 13.14 -13.35
N LYS A 53 -7.21 13.91 -12.89
CA LYS A 53 -6.97 15.13 -12.13
C LYS A 53 -6.23 14.83 -10.82
N ILE A 54 -6.68 13.84 -10.05
CA ILE A 54 -6.08 13.46 -8.77
C ILE A 54 -4.63 13.02 -8.95
N ILE A 55 -4.33 12.23 -9.98
CA ILE A 55 -2.97 11.80 -10.30
C ILE A 55 -2.09 13.00 -10.60
N LYS A 56 -2.51 13.91 -11.49
CA LYS A 56 -1.73 15.10 -11.83
C LYS A 56 -1.46 16.00 -10.61
N ASP A 57 -2.47 16.20 -9.78
CA ASP A 57 -2.35 16.99 -8.56
C ASP A 57 -1.34 16.32 -7.59
N ALA A 58 -1.41 14.99 -7.41
CA ALA A 58 -0.51 14.23 -6.57
C ALA A 58 0.92 14.16 -7.12
N GLU A 59 1.12 13.97 -8.43
CA GLU A 59 2.42 14.02 -9.09
C GLU A 59 3.12 15.35 -8.84
N SER A 60 2.36 16.45 -8.96
CA SER A 60 2.87 17.79 -8.69
C SER A 60 3.23 18.00 -7.21
N GLU A 61 2.38 17.53 -6.28
CA GLU A 61 2.59 17.69 -4.83
C GLU A 61 3.76 16.84 -4.32
N LEU A 62 3.90 15.61 -4.84
CA LEU A 62 4.91 14.66 -4.42
C LEU A 62 6.21 14.75 -5.21
N ASN A 63 6.21 15.49 -6.33
CA ASN A 63 7.32 15.58 -7.29
C ASN A 63 7.74 14.20 -7.83
N VAL A 64 6.78 13.42 -8.28
CA VAL A 64 6.94 12.07 -8.84
C VAL A 64 6.15 11.92 -10.13
N THR A 65 6.34 10.81 -10.84
CA THR A 65 5.51 10.39 -11.97
C THR A 65 4.98 9.00 -11.66
N PHE A 66 3.67 8.80 -11.86
CA PHE A 66 3.04 7.51 -11.66
C PHE A 66 2.88 6.75 -12.97
N ASP A 67 2.97 5.43 -12.89
CA ASP A 67 2.75 4.53 -14.01
C ASP A 67 1.25 4.35 -14.36
N GLU A 68 0.99 3.70 -15.47
CA GLU A 68 -0.37 3.39 -15.93
C GLU A 68 -1.11 2.44 -14.98
N LEU A 69 -0.41 1.56 -14.29
CA LEU A 69 -1.02 0.61 -13.35
C LEU A 69 -1.54 1.33 -12.11
N THR A 70 -0.82 2.33 -11.65
CA THR A 70 -1.29 3.21 -10.56
C THR A 70 -2.56 3.96 -10.96
N TYR A 71 -2.63 4.48 -12.19
CA TYR A 71 -3.85 5.09 -12.70
C TYR A 71 -5.02 4.11 -12.70
N LEU A 72 -4.82 2.89 -13.21
CA LEU A 72 -5.87 1.88 -13.29
C LEU A 72 -6.36 1.47 -11.89
N GLY A 73 -5.43 1.17 -10.99
CA GLY A 73 -5.75 0.77 -9.62
C GLY A 73 -6.48 1.88 -8.85
N LEU A 74 -6.06 3.13 -9.04
CA LEU A 74 -6.70 4.27 -8.40
C LEU A 74 -8.08 4.56 -9.00
N ALA A 75 -8.26 4.44 -10.32
CA ALA A 75 -9.56 4.62 -10.96
C ALA A 75 -10.60 3.60 -10.47
N ASP A 76 -10.19 2.34 -10.36
CA ASP A 76 -11.03 1.29 -9.78
C ASP A 76 -11.38 1.56 -8.32
N HIS A 77 -10.37 1.92 -7.51
CA HIS A 77 -10.58 2.26 -6.10
C HIS A 77 -11.54 3.43 -5.92
N ILE A 78 -11.36 4.53 -6.65
CA ILE A 78 -12.22 5.73 -6.57
C ILE A 78 -13.66 5.38 -6.97
N ASN A 79 -13.84 4.66 -8.08
CA ASN A 79 -15.16 4.21 -8.53
C ASN A 79 -15.85 3.36 -7.46
N TYR A 80 -15.12 2.41 -6.89
CA TYR A 80 -15.65 1.53 -5.84
C TYR A 80 -15.96 2.30 -4.54
N ALA A 81 -15.09 3.22 -4.10
CA ALA A 81 -15.30 4.03 -2.91
C ALA A 81 -16.56 4.90 -3.02
N ILE A 82 -16.78 5.54 -4.19
CA ILE A 82 -17.97 6.34 -4.46
C ILE A 82 -19.23 5.46 -4.48
N SER A 83 -19.17 4.31 -5.17
CA SER A 83 -20.30 3.36 -5.26
C SER A 83 -20.68 2.82 -3.88
N ARG A 84 -19.69 2.44 -3.08
CA ARG A 84 -19.86 1.95 -1.71
C ARG A 84 -20.49 3.02 -0.82
N TYR A 85 -20.02 4.27 -0.90
CA TYR A 85 -20.62 5.39 -0.16
C TYR A 85 -22.10 5.58 -0.55
N LYS A 86 -22.42 5.60 -1.85
CA LYS A 86 -23.80 5.73 -2.35
C LYS A 86 -24.70 4.58 -1.89
N SER A 87 -24.11 3.42 -1.60
CA SER A 87 -24.82 2.25 -1.03
C SER A 87 -24.90 2.26 0.51
N GLY A 88 -24.44 3.33 1.16
CA GLY A 88 -24.51 3.49 2.61
C GLY A 88 -23.42 2.71 3.39
N HIS A 89 -22.41 2.18 2.70
CA HIS A 89 -21.32 1.43 3.32
C HIS A 89 -20.05 2.28 3.37
N GLN A 90 -19.38 2.24 4.51
CA GLN A 90 -18.06 2.85 4.70
C GLN A 90 -17.13 1.82 5.32
N ILE A 91 -15.87 1.83 4.92
CA ILE A 91 -14.86 0.94 5.48
C ILE A 91 -13.88 1.73 6.35
N LYS A 92 -13.33 1.04 7.34
CA LYS A 92 -12.22 1.56 8.14
C LYS A 92 -10.91 1.00 7.63
N ASN A 93 -9.90 1.83 7.64
CA ASN A 93 -8.53 1.41 7.33
C ASN A 93 -7.84 1.04 8.64
N ALA A 94 -7.59 -0.24 8.84
CA ALA A 94 -6.96 -0.75 10.07
C ALA A 94 -5.50 -0.30 10.24
N LEU A 95 -4.89 0.32 9.23
CA LEU A 95 -3.51 0.82 9.24
C LEU A 95 -3.44 2.33 9.03
N LEU A 96 -4.55 3.03 9.27
CA LEU A 96 -4.60 4.48 9.06
C LEU A 96 -3.51 5.22 9.85
N LEU A 97 -3.23 4.81 11.08
CA LEU A 97 -2.20 5.42 11.93
C LEU A 97 -0.80 5.18 11.38
N GLU A 98 -0.51 3.96 10.95
CA GLU A 98 0.76 3.57 10.35
C GLU A 98 1.00 4.33 9.05
N ILE A 99 -0.01 4.40 8.18
CA ILE A 99 0.08 5.15 6.92
C ILE A 99 0.38 6.63 7.19
N LYS A 100 -0.30 7.25 8.13
CA LYS A 100 -0.04 8.64 8.54
C LYS A 100 1.40 8.86 9.01
N LYS A 101 1.96 7.91 9.72
CA LYS A 101 3.29 8.01 10.31
C LYS A 101 4.41 7.71 9.31
N PHE A 102 4.21 6.72 8.43
CA PHE A 102 5.25 6.26 7.49
C PHE A 102 5.23 6.95 6.15
N TYR A 103 4.04 7.39 5.74
CA TYR A 103 3.82 8.02 4.44
C TYR A 103 3.13 9.39 4.60
N PRO A 104 3.68 10.31 5.43
CA PRO A 104 3.00 11.57 5.73
C PRO A 104 2.78 12.44 4.50
N LYS A 105 3.68 12.39 3.51
CA LYS A 105 3.57 13.15 2.26
C LYS A 105 2.45 12.58 1.39
N GLU A 106 2.49 11.29 1.14
CA GLU A 106 1.49 10.57 0.34
C GLU A 106 0.12 10.64 0.99
N PHE A 107 0.06 10.54 2.32
CA PHE A 107 -1.18 10.68 3.06
C PHE A 107 -1.77 12.09 2.95
N ASN A 108 -0.96 13.15 2.99
CA ASN A 108 -1.43 14.51 2.80
C ASN A 108 -1.95 14.74 1.38
N ALA A 109 -1.24 14.27 0.35
CA ALA A 109 -1.71 14.30 -1.02
C ALA A 109 -3.04 13.52 -1.19
N ALA A 110 -3.14 12.35 -0.56
CA ALA A 110 -4.36 11.55 -0.55
C ALA A 110 -5.54 12.24 0.17
N LYS A 111 -5.29 12.96 1.26
CA LYS A 111 -6.32 13.80 1.91
C LYS A 111 -6.85 14.89 0.97
N ASN A 112 -5.98 15.51 0.17
CA ASN A 112 -6.39 16.48 -0.83
C ASN A 112 -7.20 15.80 -1.93
N SER A 113 -6.81 14.59 -2.34
CA SER A 113 -7.57 13.77 -3.28
C SER A 113 -8.98 13.44 -2.77
N VAL A 114 -9.13 13.03 -1.50
CA VAL A 114 -10.44 12.77 -0.87
C VAL A 114 -11.32 14.02 -0.87
N LYS A 115 -10.77 15.22 -0.61
CA LYS A 115 -11.52 16.49 -0.70
C LYS A 115 -11.99 16.75 -2.13
N THR A 116 -11.12 16.50 -3.11
CA THR A 116 -11.42 16.64 -4.53
C THR A 116 -12.56 15.70 -4.93
N ILE A 117 -12.48 14.41 -4.58
CA ILE A 117 -13.55 13.44 -4.83
C ILE A 117 -14.86 13.87 -4.18
N SER A 118 -14.80 14.27 -2.92
CA SER A 118 -15.98 14.69 -2.17
C SER A 118 -16.67 15.89 -2.80
N TYR A 119 -15.90 16.83 -3.33
CA TYR A 119 -16.42 18.01 -4.03
C TYR A 119 -17.08 17.67 -5.36
N TYR A 120 -16.40 16.89 -6.23
CA TYR A 120 -16.89 16.58 -7.57
C TYR A 120 -18.06 15.60 -7.59
N GLU A 121 -18.08 14.64 -6.69
CA GLU A 121 -19.09 13.58 -6.60
C GLU A 121 -20.20 13.86 -5.57
N ASN A 122 -20.09 14.97 -4.85
CA ASN A 122 -21.02 15.34 -3.75
C ASN A 122 -21.19 14.19 -2.72
N VAL A 123 -20.07 13.60 -2.29
CA VAL A 123 -20.00 12.52 -1.31
C VAL A 123 -19.17 12.95 -0.10
N LYS A 124 -19.41 12.37 1.07
CA LYS A 124 -18.63 12.61 2.28
C LYS A 124 -17.83 11.35 2.64
N LEU A 125 -16.68 11.18 1.98
CA LEU A 125 -15.78 10.08 2.26
C LEU A 125 -15.08 10.28 3.61
N LEU A 126 -14.78 9.16 4.29
CA LEU A 126 -14.01 9.16 5.53
C LEU A 126 -12.52 9.39 5.26
N GLU A 127 -11.79 9.80 6.29
CA GLU A 127 -10.33 9.91 6.24
C GLU A 127 -9.64 8.56 5.95
N ASP A 128 -10.30 7.46 6.29
CA ASP A 128 -9.86 6.10 5.96
C ASP A 128 -9.60 5.89 4.47
N GLU A 129 -10.38 6.53 3.59
CA GLU A 129 -10.16 6.46 2.14
C GLU A 129 -8.84 7.16 1.73
N ALA A 130 -8.42 8.21 2.45
CA ALA A 130 -7.11 8.79 2.23
C ALA A 130 -5.98 7.81 2.54
N GLY A 131 -6.16 6.92 3.53
CA GLY A 131 -5.21 5.85 3.78
C GLY A 131 -5.05 4.89 2.60
N PHE A 132 -6.16 4.44 2.01
CA PHE A 132 -6.11 3.56 0.84
C PHE A 132 -5.52 4.25 -0.39
N ILE A 133 -5.91 5.50 -0.65
CA ILE A 133 -5.36 6.29 -1.76
C ILE A 133 -3.85 6.53 -1.57
N ALA A 134 -3.40 6.82 -0.35
CA ALA A 134 -1.98 6.98 -0.04
C ALA A 134 -1.16 5.74 -0.39
N LEU A 135 -1.68 4.55 -0.12
CA LEU A 135 -1.03 3.29 -0.49
C LEU A 135 -0.91 3.13 -2.02
N HIS A 136 -1.90 3.59 -2.80
CA HIS A 136 -1.76 3.63 -4.27
C HIS A 136 -0.63 4.58 -4.69
N PHE A 137 -0.47 5.74 -4.05
CA PHE A 137 0.63 6.65 -4.34
C PHE A 137 1.98 6.08 -3.96
N VAL A 138 2.08 5.41 -2.81
CA VAL A 138 3.33 4.73 -2.41
C VAL A 138 3.72 3.65 -3.40
N ASN A 139 2.76 2.81 -3.81
CA ASN A 139 2.99 1.74 -4.78
C ASN A 139 3.46 2.28 -6.14
N GLY A 140 2.86 3.37 -6.58
CA GLY A 140 3.18 3.98 -7.87
C GLY A 140 4.56 4.67 -7.94
N GLN A 141 5.22 4.91 -6.80
CA GLN A 141 6.56 5.46 -6.73
C GLN A 141 7.66 4.39 -6.79
N GLN A 142 7.30 3.12 -6.57
CA GLN A 142 8.23 2.00 -6.54
C GLN A 142 8.15 1.24 -7.85
N GLU A 143 9.14 1.39 -8.71
CA GLU A 143 9.25 0.61 -9.94
C GLU A 143 9.19 -0.90 -9.63
N GLY A 144 8.13 -1.56 -10.06
CA GLY A 144 8.04 -3.03 -10.10
C GLY A 144 7.41 -3.73 -8.88
N ILE A 145 6.82 -3.06 -7.87
CA ILE A 145 6.34 -3.71 -6.64
C ILE A 145 4.84 -3.45 -6.37
N ILE A 146 3.98 -3.69 -7.35
CA ILE A 146 2.53 -3.42 -7.22
C ILE A 146 1.81 -4.32 -6.19
N ASN A 147 2.35 -5.49 -5.86
CA ASN A 147 1.71 -6.43 -4.92
C ASN A 147 2.23 -6.37 -3.48
N ASN A 148 3.34 -5.68 -3.22
CA ASN A 148 4.00 -5.80 -1.92
C ASN A 148 3.35 -4.99 -0.79
N THR A 149 2.79 -3.82 -1.07
CA THR A 149 2.34 -2.94 0.03
C THR A 149 1.06 -3.42 0.69
N LEU A 150 0.10 -4.00 -0.06
CA LEU A 150 -1.09 -4.61 0.54
C LEU A 150 -0.72 -5.85 1.35
N ILE A 151 0.12 -6.73 0.79
CA ILE A 151 0.60 -7.94 1.48
C ILE A 151 1.41 -7.55 2.72
N THR A 152 2.34 -6.59 2.59
CA THR A 152 3.11 -6.05 3.73
C THR A 152 2.18 -5.51 4.81
N THR A 153 1.14 -4.79 4.42
CA THR A 153 0.12 -4.22 5.31
C THR A 153 -0.64 -5.30 6.08
N GLU A 154 -1.07 -6.37 5.39
CA GLU A 154 -1.76 -7.50 6.02
C GLU A 154 -0.83 -8.29 6.95
N VAL A 155 0.42 -8.51 6.54
CA VAL A 155 1.44 -9.16 7.36
C VAL A 155 1.72 -8.36 8.63
N LEU A 156 1.93 -7.05 8.52
CA LEU A 156 2.12 -6.15 9.66
C LEU A 156 0.96 -6.27 10.65
N LYS A 157 -0.27 -6.17 10.17
CA LYS A 157 -1.47 -6.30 11.01
C LYS A 157 -1.50 -7.65 11.75
N LYS A 158 -1.23 -8.74 11.03
CA LYS A 158 -1.27 -10.08 11.62
C LYS A 158 -0.17 -10.29 12.65
N VAL A 159 1.03 -9.76 12.39
CA VAL A 159 2.14 -9.80 13.35
C VAL A 159 1.80 -9.07 14.64
N LEU A 160 1.16 -7.90 14.56
CA LEU A 160 0.71 -7.16 15.75
C LEU A 160 -0.30 -7.96 16.56
N LEU A 161 -1.28 -8.59 15.90
CA LEU A 161 -2.26 -9.45 16.57
C LEU A 161 -1.59 -10.67 17.24
N ILE A 162 -0.60 -11.29 16.59
CA ILE A 162 0.18 -12.40 17.18
C ILE A 162 0.91 -11.92 18.44
N LEU A 163 1.50 -10.72 18.42
CA LEU A 163 2.20 -10.17 19.59
C LEU A 163 1.24 -9.90 20.75
N GLU A 164 0.11 -9.27 20.49
CA GLU A 164 -0.88 -8.99 21.54
C GLU A 164 -1.40 -10.27 22.18
N ASP A 165 -1.66 -11.29 21.37
CA ASP A 165 -2.16 -12.60 21.84
C ASP A 165 -1.10 -13.38 22.62
N THR A 166 0.10 -13.55 22.04
CA THR A 166 1.16 -14.37 22.64
C THR A 166 1.74 -13.77 23.91
N LEU A 167 1.82 -12.45 23.99
CA LEU A 167 2.35 -11.72 25.13
C LEU A 167 1.25 -11.33 26.15
N SER A 168 -0.02 -11.51 25.78
CA SER A 168 -1.17 -11.08 26.59
C SER A 168 -1.08 -9.59 26.98
N ILE A 169 -0.64 -8.75 26.05
CA ILE A 169 -0.52 -7.30 26.22
C ILE A 169 -1.40 -6.57 25.22
N LYS A 170 -1.69 -5.29 25.49
CA LYS A 170 -2.20 -4.37 24.50
C LYS A 170 -1.08 -3.42 24.10
N LEU A 171 -0.81 -3.32 22.82
CA LEU A 171 0.27 -2.48 22.31
C LEU A 171 -0.11 -1.00 22.42
N ASP A 172 0.81 -0.19 22.94
CA ASP A 172 0.67 1.26 22.97
C ASP A 172 1.15 1.84 21.65
N GLU A 173 0.19 2.10 20.76
CA GLU A 173 0.43 2.60 19.41
C GLU A 173 1.07 3.99 19.36
N GLU A 174 0.97 4.78 20.45
CA GLU A 174 1.59 6.10 20.56
C GLU A 174 3.05 6.03 21.04
N SER A 175 3.50 4.87 21.53
CA SER A 175 4.84 4.73 22.08
C SER A 175 5.93 4.76 21.00
N LEU A 176 7.09 5.34 21.36
CA LEU A 176 8.28 5.32 20.50
C LEU A 176 8.78 3.90 20.20
N ASN A 177 8.56 2.96 21.13
CA ASN A 177 8.96 1.58 20.95
C ASN A 177 8.10 0.89 19.89
N TYR A 178 6.79 1.12 19.91
CA TYR A 178 5.87 0.66 18.88
C TYR A 178 6.25 1.18 17.50
N LEU A 179 6.48 2.49 17.38
CA LEU A 179 6.89 3.12 16.13
C LEU A 179 8.17 2.52 15.55
N ARG A 180 9.18 2.33 16.41
CA ARG A 180 10.44 1.69 16.00
C ARG A 180 10.22 0.26 15.56
N PHE A 181 9.43 -0.51 16.31
CA PHE A 181 9.11 -1.88 15.96
C PHE A 181 8.46 -1.99 14.58
N ILE A 182 7.41 -1.22 14.33
CA ILE A 182 6.72 -1.21 13.04
C ILE A 182 7.65 -0.82 11.90
N THR A 183 8.47 0.22 12.11
CA THR A 183 9.45 0.65 11.10
C THR A 183 10.42 -0.47 10.75
N HIS A 184 10.99 -1.14 11.76
CA HIS A 184 11.94 -2.24 11.54
C HIS A 184 11.26 -3.48 10.94
N LEU A 185 10.05 -3.81 11.38
CA LEU A 185 9.29 -4.94 10.83
C LEU A 185 8.96 -4.71 9.34
N ARG A 186 8.61 -3.49 8.96
CA ARG A 186 8.39 -3.14 7.57
C ARG A 186 9.66 -3.32 6.72
N PHE A 187 10.78 -2.73 7.14
CA PHE A 187 12.05 -2.91 6.44
C PHE A 187 12.49 -4.37 6.37
N PHE A 188 12.21 -5.13 7.40
CA PHE A 188 12.48 -6.57 7.42
C PHE A 188 11.65 -7.30 6.36
N ILE A 189 10.34 -7.05 6.25
CA ILE A 189 9.47 -7.66 5.24
C ILE A 189 9.89 -7.24 3.82
N GLU A 190 10.24 -5.97 3.60
CA GLU A 190 10.73 -5.47 2.32
C GLU A 190 12.06 -6.14 1.92
N ARG A 191 12.98 -6.31 2.88
CA ARG A 191 14.29 -6.93 2.65
C ARG A 191 14.21 -8.43 2.40
N ILE A 192 13.32 -9.15 3.05
CA ILE A 192 13.13 -10.60 2.82
C ILE A 192 12.76 -10.87 1.35
N ASN A 193 11.99 -10.00 0.76
CA ASN A 193 11.57 -10.12 -0.64
C ASN A 193 12.64 -9.67 -1.65
N SER A 194 13.73 -9.05 -1.18
CA SER A 194 14.87 -8.66 -2.01
C SER A 194 16.06 -9.60 -1.78
N GLU A 195 16.66 -10.12 -2.84
CA GLU A 195 17.92 -10.89 -2.79
C GLU A 195 19.11 -9.96 -2.45
N GLY A 196 19.20 -9.46 -1.22
CA GLY A 196 20.26 -8.57 -0.77
C GLY A 196 21.39 -9.29 -0.04
N ALA A 197 22.59 -8.71 -0.04
CA ALA A 197 23.73 -9.18 0.76
C ALA A 197 23.37 -9.07 2.25
N ARG A 198 23.66 -10.12 3.02
CA ARG A 198 23.39 -10.23 4.46
C ARG A 198 24.68 -10.09 5.25
N GLU A 199 24.63 -9.26 6.26
CA GLU A 199 25.67 -9.25 7.30
C GLU A 199 25.49 -10.50 8.16
N LYS A 200 26.58 -11.21 8.42
CA LYS A 200 26.59 -12.38 9.32
C LYS A 200 26.98 -11.91 10.71
N GLU A 201 26.07 -12.10 11.66
CA GLU A 201 26.36 -11.89 13.07
C GLU A 201 27.04 -13.14 13.67
N GLU A 202 27.77 -12.93 14.79
CA GLU A 202 28.40 -14.03 15.49
C GLU A 202 27.37 -14.94 16.18
N PRO A 203 27.42 -16.26 15.95
CA PRO A 203 26.44 -17.22 16.51
C PRO A 203 26.24 -17.11 18.01
N ASP A 204 27.32 -16.84 18.76
CA ASP A 204 27.30 -16.74 20.24
C ASP A 204 26.44 -15.55 20.71
N MET A 205 26.42 -14.44 19.98
CA MET A 205 25.61 -13.28 20.30
C MET A 205 24.11 -13.56 20.08
N ILE A 206 23.78 -14.28 19.03
CA ILE A 206 22.40 -14.67 18.71
C ILE A 206 21.80 -15.54 19.82
N GLU A 207 22.55 -16.59 20.24
CA GLU A 207 22.12 -17.47 21.33
C GLU A 207 21.97 -16.75 22.67
N GLN A 208 22.84 -15.80 22.98
CA GLN A 208 22.76 -15.02 24.20
C GLN A 208 21.47 -14.18 24.25
N VAL A 209 21.07 -13.55 23.14
CA VAL A 209 19.82 -12.77 23.06
C VAL A 209 18.59 -13.66 23.28
N PHE A 210 18.55 -14.85 22.67
CA PHE A 210 17.43 -15.77 22.85
C PHE A 210 17.31 -16.29 24.29
N LYS A 211 18.44 -16.58 24.93
CA LYS A 211 18.49 -16.98 26.34
C LYS A 211 18.09 -15.85 27.30
N LEU A 212 18.45 -14.61 26.96
CA LEU A 212 18.16 -13.44 27.79
C LEU A 212 16.69 -13.01 27.72
N TYR A 213 16.03 -13.20 26.56
CA TYR A 213 14.66 -12.75 26.30
C TYR A 213 13.74 -13.89 25.83
N PRO A 214 13.55 -14.97 26.61
CA PRO A 214 12.86 -16.17 26.15
C PRO A 214 11.38 -15.94 25.78
N LYS A 215 10.68 -15.03 26.47
CA LYS A 215 9.28 -14.70 26.15
C LYS A 215 9.15 -13.98 24.81
N ALA A 216 10.00 -12.97 24.58
CA ALA A 216 10.02 -12.25 23.32
C ALA A 216 10.41 -13.18 22.16
N TYR A 217 11.41 -14.03 22.36
CA TYR A 217 11.85 -15.00 21.37
C TYR A 217 10.76 -16.02 20.99
N ALA A 218 10.02 -16.55 21.96
CA ALA A 218 8.90 -17.46 21.69
C ALA A 218 7.83 -16.81 20.79
N SER A 219 7.48 -15.54 21.04
CA SER A 219 6.54 -14.81 20.17
C SER A 219 7.12 -14.58 18.77
N VAL A 220 8.43 -14.27 18.69
CA VAL A 220 9.12 -14.06 17.40
C VAL A 220 9.21 -15.35 16.58
N GLN A 221 9.32 -16.53 17.21
CA GLN A 221 9.27 -17.80 16.49
C GLN A 221 7.91 -17.99 15.78
N ILE A 222 6.80 -17.72 16.47
CA ILE A 222 5.44 -17.79 15.88
C ILE A 222 5.29 -16.79 14.73
N ILE A 223 5.82 -15.58 14.89
CA ILE A 223 5.83 -14.57 13.84
C ILE A 223 6.65 -15.04 12.64
N SER A 224 7.81 -15.63 12.88
CA SER A 224 8.68 -16.16 11.83
C SER A 224 7.99 -17.24 11.01
N ASP A 225 7.36 -18.21 11.69
CA ASP A 225 6.63 -19.28 11.01
C ASP A 225 5.52 -18.72 10.13
N TYR A 226 4.73 -17.78 10.65
CA TYR A 226 3.69 -17.09 9.88
C TYR A 226 4.24 -16.35 8.66
N ILE A 227 5.34 -15.61 8.82
CA ILE A 227 5.96 -14.84 7.71
C ILE A 227 6.51 -15.79 6.64
N GLN A 228 7.19 -16.86 7.05
CA GLN A 228 7.74 -17.87 6.12
C GLN A 228 6.64 -18.55 5.31
N GLU A 229 5.54 -18.94 5.95
CA GLU A 229 4.37 -19.53 5.28
C GLU A 229 3.68 -18.54 4.33
N THR A 230 3.48 -17.29 4.76
CA THR A 230 2.73 -16.28 3.99
C THR A 230 3.51 -15.73 2.81
N LEU A 231 4.81 -15.49 2.97
CA LEU A 231 5.66 -14.88 1.96
C LEU A 231 6.52 -15.89 1.18
N ASN A 232 6.42 -17.18 1.52
CA ASN A 232 7.24 -18.27 0.94
C ASN A 232 8.74 -17.93 0.94
N CYS A 233 9.26 -17.49 2.09
CA CYS A 233 10.62 -17.03 2.28
C CYS A 233 11.31 -17.79 3.44
N THR A 234 12.60 -17.54 3.66
CA THR A 234 13.35 -18.05 4.81
C THR A 234 13.72 -16.90 5.72
N VAL A 235 13.39 -17.02 7.01
CA VAL A 235 13.81 -16.09 8.06
C VAL A 235 15.06 -16.63 8.75
N TYR A 236 16.14 -15.85 8.77
CA TYR A 236 17.42 -16.26 9.32
C TYR A 236 17.55 -15.90 10.82
N ALA A 237 18.48 -16.54 11.50
CA ALA A 237 18.67 -16.39 12.94
C ALA A 237 19.00 -14.94 13.36
N GLU A 238 19.74 -14.21 12.54
CA GLU A 238 20.05 -12.80 12.73
C GLU A 238 18.79 -11.93 12.76
N GLU A 239 17.86 -12.19 11.86
CA GLU A 239 16.58 -11.50 11.80
C GLU A 239 15.70 -11.79 13.03
N LEU A 240 15.68 -13.05 13.46
CA LEU A 240 14.99 -13.44 14.70
C LEU A 240 15.57 -12.73 15.91
N MET A 241 16.90 -12.59 15.97
CA MET A 241 17.57 -11.84 17.03
C MET A 241 17.16 -10.37 17.05
N TYR A 242 17.19 -9.68 15.91
CA TYR A 242 16.77 -8.29 15.82
C TYR A 242 15.30 -8.10 16.20
N LEU A 243 14.41 -8.94 15.67
CA LEU A 243 12.99 -8.90 16.05
C LEU A 243 12.80 -9.16 17.55
N THR A 244 13.53 -10.11 18.13
CA THR A 244 13.48 -10.40 19.59
C THR A 244 13.83 -9.18 20.43
N LEU A 245 14.88 -8.45 20.05
CA LEU A 245 15.27 -7.21 20.74
C LEU A 245 14.20 -6.11 20.64
N HIS A 246 13.55 -5.98 19.49
CA HIS A 246 12.48 -5.02 19.29
C HIS A 246 11.22 -5.41 20.06
N VAL A 247 10.81 -6.68 20.03
CA VAL A 247 9.66 -7.17 20.79
C VAL A 247 9.90 -7.02 22.30
N GLN A 248 11.11 -7.30 22.77
CA GLN A 248 11.44 -7.10 24.19
C GLN A 248 11.27 -5.65 24.67
N ARG A 249 11.46 -4.67 23.78
CA ARG A 249 11.23 -3.25 24.10
C ARG A 249 9.76 -2.89 24.17
N LEU A 250 8.88 -3.65 23.52
CA LEU A 250 7.43 -3.46 23.59
C LEU A 250 6.84 -4.00 24.91
N ILE A 251 7.50 -4.97 25.53
CA ILE A 251 7.03 -5.58 26.79
C ILE A 251 7.39 -4.73 28.03
N LYS A 252 8.35 -3.80 27.88
CA LYS A 252 8.76 -2.89 28.95
C LYS A 252 7.92 -1.65 29.02
#